data_fe5ffd5eea4d13f16ff8ad06e3a44634
#
_entry.id   fe5ffd5eea4d13f16ff8ad06e3a44634
#
_cell.length_a   1.000
_cell.length_b   1.000
_cell.length_c   1.000
_cell.angle_alpha   90.00
_cell.angle_beta   90.00
_cell.angle_gamma   90.00
#
_symmetry.space_group_name_H-M   'P 1'
#
loop_
_entity.id
_entity.type
_entity.pdbx_description
1 polymer ?
#
loop_
_entity_poly.entity_id
_entity_poly.type
_entity_poly.pdbx_seq_one_letter_code
_entity_poly.pdbx_strand_id
1 'polypeptide(L)'
;MQTMGNSGRSAHAESLTASRTIYAAREALAALFGCERADHVCFTANSTEALNIAISGLLAPGDHVLSTDLEHNSVLRPLYREKERGVSVSFLPANRQGCIDYADFDRLLQKNTRAVICTAGSNLTGNLLDLARIGAFCAAHGLLFVVDASQTAGVFPIDMCAQHISVLCFTGHKSLMGPQGTGGLCVAEGVDIRPWCVGGTGVQTFLPSQPPQYPTRLEAGTRNGHGIAGLLAAVEFIRETGMDAIRTHELALARRFYEGVRDVDGVHVYGDFSSSMRAPVVALNIRNEESSIIADALAEDYAIAVRAGAHCAPRMHKALGTVEQGAVRFSFGYYNTEEETDAAIAAVRELAEQ
;
A
#
# COMPACT_ATOMS: atom_id res chain seq x y z
N MET A 1 -10.45 24.42 8.47
CA MET A 1 -11.16 23.72 9.56
C MET A 1 -12.39 24.46 10.08
N GLN A 2 -12.45 25.77 10.00
CA GLN A 2 -13.58 26.57 10.56
C GLN A 2 -14.90 26.43 9.80
N THR A 3 -14.95 25.77 8.64
CA THR A 3 -16.10 25.73 7.74
C THR A 3 -16.65 24.33 7.44
N MET A 4 -16.15 23.30 8.13
CA MET A 4 -16.62 21.92 7.89
C MET A 4 -17.56 21.43 8.98
N GLY A 5 -18.85 21.26 8.62
CA GLY A 5 -19.85 20.59 9.42
C GLY A 5 -19.84 19.05 9.22
N ASN A 6 -20.79 18.35 9.84
CA ASN A 6 -20.95 16.92 9.66
C ASN A 6 -21.63 16.62 8.31
N SER A 7 -20.92 15.97 7.40
CA SER A 7 -21.43 15.63 6.07
C SER A 7 -22.63 14.65 6.16
N GLY A 8 -23.66 14.90 5.33
CA GLY A 8 -24.81 13.97 5.14
C GLY A 8 -25.87 13.97 6.24
N ARG A 9 -25.82 14.88 7.25
CA ARG A 9 -26.80 14.91 8.36
C ARG A 9 -27.65 16.17 8.46
N SER A 10 -27.38 17.20 7.65
CA SER A 10 -28.15 18.45 7.63
C SER A 10 -27.95 19.23 6.34
N ALA A 11 -28.87 20.16 6.06
CA ALA A 11 -28.88 20.99 4.84
C ALA A 11 -28.24 22.38 5.04
N HIS A 12 -27.55 22.64 6.18
CA HIS A 12 -26.89 23.91 6.39
C HIS A 12 -25.54 24.01 5.60
N ALA A 13 -25.06 25.23 5.39
CA ALA A 13 -23.95 25.54 4.49
C ALA A 13 -22.66 24.73 4.81
N GLU A 14 -22.33 24.57 6.09
CA GLU A 14 -21.14 23.86 6.53
C GLU A 14 -21.22 22.35 6.25
N SER A 15 -22.41 21.73 6.38
CA SER A 15 -22.63 20.34 6.05
C SER A 15 -22.54 20.09 4.55
N LEU A 16 -23.08 21.02 3.74
CA LEU A 16 -22.99 20.95 2.29
C LEU A 16 -21.52 21.12 1.81
N THR A 17 -20.78 22.04 2.43
CA THR A 17 -19.35 22.23 2.16
C THR A 17 -18.55 20.97 2.46
N ALA A 18 -18.77 20.32 3.62
CA ALA A 18 -18.15 19.07 3.98
C ALA A 18 -18.46 17.96 2.95
N SER A 19 -19.72 17.83 2.54
CA SER A 19 -20.15 16.84 1.55
C SER A 19 -19.48 17.06 0.18
N ARG A 20 -19.39 18.31 -0.27
CA ARG A 20 -18.71 18.68 -1.52
C ARG A 20 -17.22 18.39 -1.46
N THR A 21 -16.54 18.69 -0.34
CA THR A 21 -15.11 18.40 -0.16
C THR A 21 -14.84 16.90 -0.18
N ILE A 22 -15.68 16.10 0.50
CA ILE A 22 -15.53 14.64 0.49
C ILE A 22 -15.77 14.08 -0.93
N TYR A 23 -16.73 14.62 -1.66
CA TYR A 23 -16.99 14.17 -3.03
C TYR A 23 -15.85 14.56 -3.98
N ALA A 24 -15.32 15.79 -3.87
CA ALA A 24 -14.15 16.22 -4.64
C ALA A 24 -12.92 15.33 -4.38
N ALA A 25 -12.73 14.88 -3.12
CA ALA A 25 -11.67 13.94 -2.80
C ALA A 25 -11.86 12.58 -3.49
N ARG A 26 -13.12 12.09 -3.62
CA ARG A 26 -13.40 10.88 -4.40
C ARG A 26 -13.09 11.07 -5.88
N GLU A 27 -13.49 12.20 -6.46
CA GLU A 27 -13.19 12.53 -7.87
C GLU A 27 -11.69 12.61 -8.13
N ALA A 28 -10.94 13.27 -7.23
CA ALA A 28 -9.48 13.39 -7.36
C ALA A 28 -8.78 12.03 -7.27
N LEU A 29 -9.19 11.15 -6.34
CA LEU A 29 -8.64 9.80 -6.19
C LEU A 29 -9.06 8.89 -7.33
N ALA A 30 -10.31 8.98 -7.79
CA ALA A 30 -10.78 8.22 -8.95
C ALA A 30 -9.96 8.57 -10.20
N ALA A 31 -9.71 9.86 -10.44
CA ALA A 31 -8.87 10.32 -11.53
C ALA A 31 -7.40 9.86 -11.38
N LEU A 32 -6.86 9.89 -10.15
CA LEU A 32 -5.48 9.46 -9.87
C LEU A 32 -5.25 7.98 -10.17
N PHE A 33 -6.24 7.12 -9.92
CA PHE A 33 -6.13 5.66 -10.04
C PHE A 33 -6.85 5.07 -11.25
N GLY A 34 -7.39 5.87 -12.15
CA GLY A 34 -8.17 5.36 -13.28
C GLY A 34 -9.42 4.59 -12.84
N CYS A 35 -10.05 4.97 -11.73
CA CYS A 35 -11.33 4.41 -11.30
C CYS A 35 -12.46 5.11 -12.05
N GLU A 36 -13.31 4.35 -12.74
CA GLU A 36 -14.35 4.92 -13.61
C GLU A 36 -15.40 5.73 -12.87
N ARG A 37 -15.62 5.45 -11.57
CA ARG A 37 -16.69 6.01 -10.78
C ARG A 37 -16.18 6.58 -9.45
N ALA A 38 -16.36 7.88 -9.25
CA ALA A 38 -16.01 8.55 -8.01
C ALA A 38 -16.77 8.02 -6.78
N ASP A 39 -18.01 7.61 -6.94
CA ASP A 39 -18.82 6.99 -5.87
C ASP A 39 -18.38 5.56 -5.51
N HIS A 40 -17.51 4.94 -6.31
CA HIS A 40 -16.84 3.66 -6.00
C HIS A 40 -15.53 3.83 -5.23
N VAL A 41 -15.10 5.05 -4.92
CA VAL A 41 -14.02 5.32 -3.97
C VAL A 41 -14.61 5.35 -2.56
N CYS A 42 -14.28 4.37 -1.72
CA CYS A 42 -14.75 4.25 -0.35
C CYS A 42 -13.62 4.61 0.62
N PHE A 43 -13.89 5.53 1.56
CA PHE A 43 -12.90 5.95 2.56
C PHE A 43 -12.86 5.02 3.76
N THR A 44 -11.64 4.79 4.25
CA THR A 44 -11.33 4.04 5.46
C THR A 44 -10.32 4.81 6.30
N ALA A 45 -10.00 4.34 7.50
CA ALA A 45 -8.97 4.95 8.33
C ALA A 45 -7.54 4.70 7.79
N ASN A 46 -7.34 3.64 7.01
CA ASN A 46 -6.04 3.24 6.44
C ASN A 46 -6.22 2.05 5.46
N SER A 47 -5.16 1.67 4.76
CA SER A 47 -5.19 0.50 3.86
C SER A 47 -5.45 -0.82 4.57
N THR A 48 -5.10 -0.97 5.84
CA THR A 48 -5.38 -2.20 6.59
C THR A 48 -6.88 -2.44 6.73
N GLU A 49 -7.65 -1.39 7.03
CA GLU A 49 -9.12 -1.46 7.05
C GLU A 49 -9.67 -1.75 5.64
N ALA A 50 -9.17 -1.05 4.62
CA ALA A 50 -9.56 -1.26 3.22
C ALA A 50 -9.33 -2.73 2.77
N LEU A 51 -8.17 -3.30 3.08
CA LEU A 51 -7.83 -4.69 2.78
C LEU A 51 -8.70 -5.69 3.55
N ASN A 52 -9.04 -5.42 4.81
CA ASN A 52 -10.00 -6.24 5.55
C ASN A 52 -11.38 -6.23 4.90
N ILE A 53 -11.86 -5.06 4.48
CA ILE A 53 -13.14 -4.92 3.76
C ILE A 53 -13.09 -5.72 2.45
N ALA A 54 -12.06 -5.52 1.63
CA ALA A 54 -11.93 -6.19 0.35
C ALA A 54 -11.82 -7.72 0.50
N ILE A 55 -10.88 -8.20 1.31
CA ILE A 55 -10.60 -9.63 1.46
C ILE A 55 -11.81 -10.36 2.05
N SER A 56 -12.36 -9.89 3.15
CA SER A 56 -13.52 -10.56 3.78
C SER A 56 -14.83 -10.37 3.02
N GLY A 57 -14.96 -9.25 2.28
CA GLY A 57 -16.16 -8.98 1.49
C GLY A 57 -16.23 -9.75 0.17
N LEU A 58 -15.09 -10.13 -0.40
CA LEU A 58 -14.99 -10.81 -1.69
C LEU A 58 -14.95 -12.33 -1.59
N LEU A 59 -14.35 -12.88 -0.52
CA LEU A 59 -14.07 -14.30 -0.39
C LEU A 59 -15.18 -15.06 0.36
N ALA A 60 -15.35 -16.32 0.01
CA ALA A 60 -16.27 -17.25 0.65
C ALA A 60 -15.57 -18.59 0.93
N PRO A 61 -16.08 -19.40 1.88
CA PRO A 61 -15.59 -20.77 2.10
C PRO A 61 -15.59 -21.57 0.79
N GLY A 62 -14.49 -22.27 0.53
CA GLY A 62 -14.28 -23.01 -0.70
C GLY A 62 -13.54 -22.25 -1.81
N ASP A 63 -13.36 -20.94 -1.68
CA ASP A 63 -12.55 -20.15 -2.62
C ASP A 63 -11.05 -20.45 -2.44
N HIS A 64 -10.29 -20.30 -3.52
CA HIS A 64 -8.84 -20.28 -3.51
C HIS A 64 -8.33 -18.89 -3.91
N VAL A 65 -7.23 -18.45 -3.29
CA VAL A 65 -6.56 -17.18 -3.53
C VAL A 65 -5.09 -17.40 -3.86
N LEU A 66 -4.60 -16.68 -4.88
CA LEU A 66 -3.18 -16.50 -5.14
C LEU A 66 -2.69 -15.21 -4.49
N SER A 67 -1.58 -15.27 -3.77
CA SER A 67 -0.92 -14.12 -3.14
C SER A 67 0.60 -14.29 -3.26
N THR A 68 1.41 -13.40 -2.67
CA THR A 68 2.87 -13.46 -2.83
C THR A 68 3.63 -13.42 -1.51
N ASP A 69 4.92 -13.74 -1.56
CA ASP A 69 5.82 -13.57 -0.41
C ASP A 69 6.17 -12.10 -0.13
N LEU A 70 5.79 -11.17 -1.01
CA LEU A 70 6.05 -9.74 -0.85
C LEU A 70 5.07 -9.04 0.11
N GLU A 71 4.04 -9.75 0.57
CA GLU A 71 2.90 -9.15 1.25
C GLU A 71 3.23 -8.62 2.65
N HIS A 72 2.64 -7.45 2.93
CA HIS A 72 2.55 -6.92 4.29
C HIS A 72 1.53 -7.71 5.14
N ASN A 73 1.67 -7.69 6.45
CA ASN A 73 0.72 -8.30 7.39
C ASN A 73 -0.73 -7.80 7.22
N SER A 74 -0.94 -6.64 6.62
CA SER A 74 -2.28 -6.11 6.32
C SER A 74 -3.02 -6.93 5.24
N VAL A 75 -2.28 -7.68 4.41
CA VAL A 75 -2.81 -8.69 3.48
C VAL A 75 -2.79 -10.07 4.12
N LEU A 76 -1.65 -10.46 4.72
CA LEU A 76 -1.44 -11.82 5.23
C LEU A 76 -2.43 -12.19 6.34
N ARG A 77 -2.61 -11.31 7.34
CA ARG A 77 -3.48 -11.62 8.48
C ARG A 77 -4.96 -11.77 8.10
N PRO A 78 -5.55 -10.90 7.29
CA PRO A 78 -6.89 -11.15 6.74
C PRO A 78 -6.97 -12.45 5.94
N LEU A 79 -5.99 -12.77 5.09
CA LEU A 79 -5.97 -14.04 4.36
C LEU A 79 -5.89 -15.25 5.30
N TYR A 80 -5.08 -15.22 6.35
CA TYR A 80 -5.02 -16.30 7.35
C TYR A 80 -6.34 -16.44 8.11
N ARG A 81 -7.01 -15.33 8.44
CA ARG A 81 -8.35 -15.38 9.03
C ARG A 81 -9.38 -16.03 8.09
N GLU A 82 -9.37 -15.68 6.81
CA GLU A 82 -10.27 -16.32 5.83
C GLU A 82 -9.90 -17.79 5.59
N LYS A 83 -8.62 -18.16 5.73
CA LYS A 83 -8.20 -19.57 5.70
C LYS A 83 -8.84 -20.39 6.81
N GLU A 84 -8.96 -19.84 8.03
CA GLU A 84 -9.69 -20.48 9.15
C GLU A 84 -11.19 -20.65 8.84
N ARG A 85 -11.73 -19.85 7.89
CA ARG A 85 -13.12 -19.91 7.42
C ARG A 85 -13.34 -20.78 6.18
N GLY A 86 -12.30 -21.51 5.74
CA GLY A 86 -12.41 -22.45 4.63
C GLY A 86 -11.97 -21.91 3.26
N VAL A 87 -11.30 -20.77 3.22
CA VAL A 87 -10.60 -20.28 2.01
C VAL A 87 -9.23 -20.95 1.94
N SER A 88 -8.78 -21.36 0.75
CA SER A 88 -7.42 -21.84 0.53
C SER A 88 -6.55 -20.72 -0.06
N VAL A 89 -5.25 -20.68 0.31
CA VAL A 89 -4.33 -19.64 -0.14
C VAL A 89 -3.02 -20.29 -0.59
N SER A 90 -2.61 -19.99 -1.82
CA SER A 90 -1.28 -20.31 -2.34
C SER A 90 -0.45 -19.02 -2.47
N PHE A 91 0.80 -19.08 -2.02
CA PHE A 91 1.73 -17.96 -2.11
C PHE A 91 2.80 -18.25 -3.14
N LEU A 92 2.98 -17.31 -4.08
CA LEU A 92 4.10 -17.31 -5.00
C LEU A 92 5.38 -17.02 -4.20
N PRO A 93 6.37 -17.94 -4.24
CA PRO A 93 7.59 -17.76 -3.47
C PRO A 93 8.47 -16.66 -4.05
N ALA A 94 9.12 -15.90 -3.18
CA ALA A 94 10.17 -14.96 -3.57
C ALA A 94 11.56 -15.64 -3.45
N ASN A 95 12.46 -15.27 -4.37
CA ASN A 95 13.87 -15.63 -4.28
C ASN A 95 14.62 -14.74 -3.26
N ARG A 96 15.94 -14.96 -3.10
CA ARG A 96 16.78 -14.17 -2.18
C ARG A 96 16.95 -12.70 -2.56
N GLN A 97 16.54 -12.29 -3.77
CA GLN A 97 16.47 -10.89 -4.20
C GLN A 97 15.07 -10.29 -4.01
N GLY A 98 14.13 -11.06 -3.45
CA GLY A 98 12.75 -10.62 -3.24
C GLY A 98 11.91 -10.57 -4.53
N CYS A 99 12.31 -11.29 -5.57
CA CYS A 99 11.57 -11.39 -6.84
C CYS A 99 10.79 -12.70 -6.92
N ILE A 100 9.59 -12.65 -7.52
CA ILE A 100 8.76 -13.83 -7.83
C ILE A 100 8.98 -14.31 -9.27
N ASP A 101 8.73 -15.59 -9.52
CA ASP A 101 8.56 -16.12 -10.88
C ASP A 101 7.08 -16.01 -11.27
N TYR A 102 6.79 -15.18 -12.29
CA TYR A 102 5.41 -15.02 -12.77
C TYR A 102 4.81 -16.30 -13.38
N ALA A 103 5.62 -17.28 -13.77
CA ALA A 103 5.12 -18.58 -14.22
C ALA A 103 4.46 -19.38 -13.08
N ASP A 104 4.70 -19.02 -11.83
CA ASP A 104 4.04 -19.65 -10.68
C ASP A 104 2.56 -19.31 -10.59
N PHE A 105 2.08 -18.25 -11.23
CA PHE A 105 0.64 -17.99 -11.32
C PHE A 105 -0.10 -19.14 -12.00
N ASP A 106 0.41 -19.62 -13.15
CA ASP A 106 -0.17 -20.75 -13.86
C ASP A 106 -0.02 -22.06 -13.08
N ARG A 107 1.15 -22.29 -12.44
CA ARG A 107 1.42 -23.51 -11.67
C ARG A 107 0.54 -23.65 -10.43
N LEU A 108 0.18 -22.53 -9.79
CA LEU A 108 -0.60 -22.49 -8.55
C LEU A 108 -2.11 -22.27 -8.79
N LEU A 109 -2.52 -21.99 -10.03
CA LEU A 109 -3.92 -21.80 -10.40
C LEU A 109 -4.74 -23.05 -10.12
N GLN A 110 -5.90 -22.89 -9.50
CA GLN A 110 -6.85 -23.97 -9.22
C GLN A 110 -8.22 -23.66 -9.84
N LYS A 111 -9.06 -24.68 -10.01
CA LYS A 111 -10.40 -24.52 -10.59
C LYS A 111 -11.31 -23.58 -9.78
N ASN A 112 -11.08 -23.50 -8.47
CA ASN A 112 -11.79 -22.65 -7.53
C ASN A 112 -11.01 -21.36 -7.17
N THR A 113 -9.97 -21.02 -7.94
CA THR A 113 -9.27 -19.74 -7.74
C THR A 113 -10.25 -18.60 -8.02
N ARG A 114 -10.44 -17.75 -7.02
CA ARG A 114 -11.37 -16.62 -7.04
C ARG A 114 -10.66 -15.30 -7.31
N ALA A 115 -9.46 -15.14 -6.75
CA ALA A 115 -8.77 -13.85 -6.78
C ALA A 115 -7.24 -14.01 -6.74
N VAL A 116 -6.56 -12.99 -7.29
CA VAL A 116 -5.17 -12.66 -6.97
C VAL A 116 -5.18 -11.45 -6.05
N ILE A 117 -4.46 -11.53 -4.93
CA ILE A 117 -4.35 -10.44 -3.94
C ILE A 117 -2.88 -10.21 -3.68
N CYS A 118 -2.35 -9.04 -4.08
CA CYS A 118 -0.94 -8.74 -3.90
C CYS A 118 -0.65 -7.26 -3.68
N THR A 119 0.52 -6.98 -3.10
CA THR A 119 1.06 -5.62 -3.03
C THR A 119 1.57 -5.16 -4.40
N ALA A 120 1.45 -3.87 -4.69
CA ALA A 120 2.09 -3.29 -5.88
C ALA A 120 3.61 -3.15 -5.71
N GLY A 121 4.08 -3.06 -4.46
CA GLY A 121 5.51 -2.98 -4.16
C GLY A 121 5.83 -3.39 -2.73
N SER A 122 6.93 -4.12 -2.57
CA SER A 122 7.42 -4.57 -1.27
C SER A 122 7.82 -3.39 -0.38
N ASN A 123 7.26 -3.34 0.81
CA ASN A 123 7.63 -2.36 1.82
C ASN A 123 9.01 -2.61 2.46
N LEU A 124 9.64 -3.73 2.16
CA LEU A 124 10.97 -4.09 2.66
C LEU A 124 12.04 -3.96 1.57
N THR A 125 11.88 -4.66 0.44
CA THR A 125 12.89 -4.67 -0.61
C THR A 125 12.75 -3.55 -1.63
N GLY A 126 11.60 -2.88 -1.69
CA GLY A 126 11.29 -1.89 -2.71
C GLY A 126 10.96 -2.48 -4.09
N ASN A 127 11.04 -3.79 -4.26
CA ASN A 127 10.70 -4.43 -5.54
C ASN A 127 9.23 -4.20 -5.90
N LEU A 128 8.96 -3.78 -7.13
CA LEU A 128 7.62 -3.62 -7.66
C LEU A 128 7.16 -4.90 -8.35
N LEU A 129 5.86 -5.15 -8.31
CA LEU A 129 5.22 -6.18 -9.12
C LEU A 129 4.69 -5.57 -10.44
N ASP A 130 4.76 -6.36 -11.50
CA ASP A 130 4.18 -6.00 -12.81
C ASP A 130 2.65 -6.18 -12.77
N LEU A 131 1.96 -5.10 -12.35
CA LEU A 131 0.50 -5.11 -12.21
C LEU A 131 -0.20 -5.34 -13.55
N ALA A 132 0.36 -4.87 -14.67
CA ALA A 132 -0.23 -5.07 -15.98
C ALA A 132 -0.21 -6.56 -16.37
N ARG A 133 0.90 -7.26 -16.12
CA ARG A 133 1.04 -8.70 -16.36
C ARG A 133 0.11 -9.51 -15.47
N ILE A 134 0.03 -9.19 -14.17
CA ILE A 134 -0.86 -9.87 -13.22
C ILE A 134 -2.33 -9.61 -13.59
N GLY A 135 -2.67 -8.38 -13.93
CA GLY A 135 -4.02 -8.01 -14.34
C GLY A 135 -4.46 -8.72 -15.62
N ALA A 136 -3.58 -8.82 -16.62
CA ALA A 136 -3.84 -9.59 -17.84
C ALA A 136 -4.09 -11.09 -17.54
N PHE A 137 -3.30 -11.67 -16.63
CA PHE A 137 -3.53 -13.04 -16.14
C PHE A 137 -4.91 -13.16 -15.48
N CYS A 138 -5.26 -12.23 -14.58
CA CYS A 138 -6.55 -12.24 -13.91
C CYS A 138 -7.72 -12.12 -14.90
N ALA A 139 -7.62 -11.22 -15.87
CA ALA A 139 -8.63 -11.05 -16.91
C ALA A 139 -8.81 -12.32 -17.77
N ALA A 140 -7.70 -12.95 -18.17
CA ALA A 140 -7.73 -14.18 -18.96
C ALA A 140 -8.42 -15.36 -18.23
N HIS A 141 -8.36 -15.39 -16.90
CA HIS A 141 -8.93 -16.45 -16.07
C HIS A 141 -10.22 -16.07 -15.35
N GLY A 142 -10.76 -14.86 -15.57
CA GLY A 142 -11.97 -14.37 -14.90
C GLY A 142 -11.82 -14.21 -13.38
N LEU A 143 -10.61 -13.87 -12.93
CA LEU A 143 -10.28 -13.70 -11.52
C LEU A 143 -10.43 -12.25 -11.09
N LEU A 144 -10.76 -12.02 -9.82
CA LEU A 144 -10.66 -10.71 -9.20
C LEU A 144 -9.18 -10.37 -8.95
N PHE A 145 -8.82 -9.10 -9.16
CA PHE A 145 -7.48 -8.60 -8.88
C PHE A 145 -7.55 -7.53 -7.79
N VAL A 146 -7.00 -7.81 -6.60
CA VAL A 146 -6.96 -6.90 -5.45
C VAL A 146 -5.52 -6.45 -5.23
N VAL A 147 -5.30 -5.14 -5.21
CA VAL A 147 -3.97 -4.54 -5.11
C VAL A 147 -3.84 -3.72 -3.82
N ASP A 148 -2.82 -4.03 -3.01
CA ASP A 148 -2.33 -3.14 -1.95
C ASP A 148 -1.33 -2.13 -2.54
N ALA A 149 -1.80 -0.89 -2.74
CA ALA A 149 -1.00 0.21 -3.27
C ALA A 149 -0.32 1.06 -2.18
N SER A 150 -0.20 0.58 -0.96
CA SER A 150 0.30 1.36 0.19
C SER A 150 1.71 1.93 0.01
N GLN A 151 2.54 1.34 -0.87
CA GLN A 151 3.92 1.80 -1.15
C GLN A 151 4.05 2.53 -2.49
N THR A 152 2.99 2.57 -3.29
CA THR A 152 3.08 3.02 -4.68
C THR A 152 2.10 4.13 -5.02
N ALA A 153 0.99 4.23 -4.27
CA ALA A 153 -0.03 5.26 -4.48
C ALA A 153 0.58 6.66 -4.36
N GLY A 154 0.44 7.47 -5.41
CA GLY A 154 0.96 8.85 -5.47
C GLY A 154 2.38 9.00 -6.01
N VAL A 155 3.14 7.90 -6.18
CA VAL A 155 4.51 7.91 -6.74
C VAL A 155 4.59 7.11 -8.03
N PHE A 156 3.86 5.99 -8.13
CA PHE A 156 3.83 5.19 -9.35
C PHE A 156 2.45 5.26 -10.02
N PRO A 157 2.41 5.32 -11.36
CA PRO A 157 1.15 5.32 -12.07
C PRO A 157 0.43 3.98 -11.87
N ILE A 158 -0.82 4.07 -11.45
CA ILE A 158 -1.73 2.92 -11.34
C ILE A 158 -3.00 3.31 -12.09
N ASP A 159 -3.40 2.48 -13.04
CA ASP A 159 -4.64 2.63 -13.80
C ASP A 159 -5.46 1.35 -13.65
N MET A 160 -6.54 1.44 -12.88
CA MET A 160 -7.38 0.28 -12.57
C MET A 160 -7.99 -0.36 -13.81
N CYS A 161 -8.39 0.44 -14.80
CA CYS A 161 -8.95 -0.06 -16.05
C CYS A 161 -7.89 -0.77 -16.90
N ALA A 162 -6.78 -0.08 -17.17
CA ALA A 162 -5.72 -0.60 -18.02
C ALA A 162 -5.02 -1.84 -17.43
N GLN A 163 -4.97 -1.92 -16.09
CA GLN A 163 -4.34 -3.03 -15.35
C GLN A 163 -5.34 -4.07 -14.84
N HIS A 164 -6.61 -4.00 -15.23
CA HIS A 164 -7.68 -4.93 -14.83
C HIS A 164 -7.81 -5.11 -13.31
N ILE A 165 -7.58 -4.05 -12.55
CA ILE A 165 -7.66 -4.09 -11.08
C ILE A 165 -9.12 -4.02 -10.65
N SER A 166 -9.58 -5.03 -9.93
CA SER A 166 -10.94 -5.10 -9.39
C SER A 166 -11.11 -4.25 -8.14
N VAL A 167 -10.10 -4.24 -7.26
CA VAL A 167 -10.08 -3.42 -6.03
C VAL A 167 -8.66 -2.91 -5.78
N LEU A 168 -8.52 -1.61 -5.63
CA LEU A 168 -7.27 -0.95 -5.25
C LEU A 168 -7.40 -0.42 -3.82
N CYS A 169 -6.53 -0.87 -2.89
CA CYS A 169 -6.49 -0.39 -1.52
C CYS A 169 -5.30 0.56 -1.31
N PHE A 170 -5.54 1.70 -0.63
CA PHE A 170 -4.51 2.72 -0.42
C PHE A 170 -4.54 3.29 1.00
N THR A 171 -3.44 3.92 1.42
CA THR A 171 -3.33 4.70 2.67
C THR A 171 -2.89 6.13 2.38
N GLY A 172 -3.49 7.10 3.09
CA GLY A 172 -3.23 8.52 2.82
C GLY A 172 -1.89 9.04 3.35
N HIS A 173 -1.38 8.47 4.44
CA HIS A 173 -0.25 9.03 5.20
C HIS A 173 1.15 8.58 4.74
N LYS A 174 1.25 7.86 3.62
CA LYS A 174 2.52 7.48 2.99
C LYS A 174 2.78 8.37 1.77
N SER A 175 3.07 7.76 0.64
CA SER A 175 3.42 8.48 -0.60
C SER A 175 2.28 9.36 -1.17
N LEU A 176 1.03 9.20 -0.69
CA LEU A 176 -0.05 10.16 -0.96
C LEU A 176 0.08 11.46 -0.16
N MET A 177 1.03 11.57 0.79
CA MET A 177 1.35 12.77 1.59
C MET A 177 0.17 13.36 2.39
N GLY A 178 -0.89 12.59 2.59
CA GLY A 178 -2.07 12.99 3.34
C GLY A 178 -1.95 12.72 4.84
N PRO A 179 -2.95 13.11 5.63
CA PRO A 179 -2.94 12.90 7.08
C PRO A 179 -3.06 11.42 7.47
N GLN A 180 -2.56 11.09 8.66
CA GLN A 180 -2.87 9.82 9.32
C GLN A 180 -4.39 9.70 9.56
N GLY A 181 -4.89 8.47 9.66
CA GLY A 181 -6.32 8.22 9.82
C GLY A 181 -7.11 8.43 8.52
N THR A 182 -6.43 8.36 7.37
CA THR A 182 -7.02 8.37 6.03
C THR A 182 -6.50 7.23 5.18
N GLY A 183 -7.39 6.69 4.38
CA GLY A 183 -7.14 5.64 3.41
C GLY A 183 -8.43 5.30 2.70
N GLY A 184 -8.42 4.26 1.91
CA GLY A 184 -9.61 3.85 1.17
C GLY A 184 -9.38 2.70 0.24
N LEU A 185 -10.46 2.37 -0.46
CA LEU A 185 -10.42 1.44 -1.59
C LEU A 185 -11.22 2.02 -2.75
N CYS A 186 -10.72 1.80 -3.95
CA CYS A 186 -11.43 2.01 -5.20
C CYS A 186 -11.94 0.66 -5.70
N VAL A 187 -13.20 0.59 -6.11
CA VAL A 187 -13.87 -0.65 -6.52
C VAL A 187 -14.26 -0.51 -7.99
N ALA A 188 -13.85 -1.45 -8.84
CA ALA A 188 -14.23 -1.47 -10.25
C ALA A 188 -15.74 -1.71 -10.41
N GLU A 189 -16.32 -1.28 -11.53
CA GLU A 189 -17.74 -1.51 -11.82
C GLU A 189 -18.05 -3.02 -11.90
N GLY A 190 -19.20 -3.41 -11.36
CA GLY A 190 -19.62 -4.81 -11.31
C GLY A 190 -18.99 -5.65 -10.20
N VAL A 191 -18.04 -5.13 -9.44
CA VAL A 191 -17.46 -5.83 -8.28
C VAL A 191 -18.35 -5.64 -7.06
N ASP A 192 -18.81 -6.75 -6.47
CA ASP A 192 -19.71 -6.78 -5.33
C ASP A 192 -18.97 -7.17 -4.05
N ILE A 193 -18.76 -6.21 -3.15
CA ILE A 193 -18.09 -6.42 -1.86
C ILE A 193 -19.16 -6.45 -0.75
N ARG A 194 -19.22 -7.55 0.00
CA ARG A 194 -20.10 -7.63 1.18
C ARG A 194 -19.64 -6.64 2.25
N PRO A 195 -20.56 -5.91 2.92
CA PRO A 195 -20.18 -5.02 4.01
C PRO A 195 -19.44 -5.77 5.12
N TRP A 196 -18.28 -5.25 5.53
CA TRP A 196 -17.52 -5.76 6.66
C TRP A 196 -18.01 -5.17 7.98
N CYS A 197 -18.38 -3.88 7.97
CA CYS A 197 -18.96 -3.15 9.07
C CYS A 197 -20.32 -2.61 8.66
N VAL A 198 -21.31 -2.76 9.52
CA VAL A 198 -22.67 -2.30 9.28
C VAL A 198 -23.10 -1.30 10.36
N GLY A 199 -23.93 -0.33 10.00
CA GLY A 199 -24.37 0.68 10.98
C GLY A 199 -24.98 1.92 10.35
N GLY A 200 -24.99 3.01 11.10
CA GLY A 200 -25.61 4.26 10.65
C GLY A 200 -24.89 4.88 9.46
N THR A 201 -25.62 5.19 8.40
CA THR A 201 -25.12 5.76 7.15
C THR A 201 -25.64 7.18 6.87
N GLY A 202 -26.63 7.62 7.64
CA GLY A 202 -27.33 8.89 7.43
C GLY A 202 -28.38 8.87 6.32
N VAL A 203 -28.53 7.74 5.60
CA VAL A 203 -29.51 7.55 4.52
C VAL A 203 -30.23 6.21 4.70
N GLN A 204 -31.42 6.07 4.06
CA GLN A 204 -32.21 4.83 4.05
C GLN A 204 -32.46 4.25 5.46
N THR A 205 -32.82 5.10 6.42
CA THR A 205 -32.90 4.77 7.85
C THR A 205 -33.83 3.57 8.16
N PHE A 206 -34.87 3.35 7.37
CA PHE A 206 -35.84 2.27 7.56
C PHE A 206 -35.43 0.94 6.90
N LEU A 207 -34.31 0.92 6.15
CA LEU A 207 -33.79 -0.31 5.59
C LEU A 207 -33.07 -1.12 6.71
N PRO A 208 -33.47 -2.38 6.96
CA PRO A 208 -32.88 -3.18 8.04
C PRO A 208 -31.44 -3.67 7.74
N SER A 209 -31.03 -3.66 6.47
CA SER A 209 -29.68 -4.03 6.02
C SER A 209 -28.87 -2.79 5.65
N GLN A 210 -27.56 -2.96 5.49
CA GLN A 210 -26.69 -1.91 4.95
C GLN A 210 -27.15 -1.54 3.53
N PRO A 211 -27.21 -0.23 3.16
CA PRO A 211 -27.56 0.20 1.81
C PRO A 211 -26.68 -0.47 0.76
N PRO A 212 -27.25 -0.91 -0.39
CA PRO A 212 -26.49 -1.67 -1.39
C PRO A 212 -25.59 -0.81 -2.27
N GLN A 213 -25.77 0.51 -2.30
CA GLN A 213 -25.03 1.42 -3.17
C GLN A 213 -23.67 1.83 -2.58
N TYR A 214 -22.64 1.87 -3.40
CA TYR A 214 -21.38 2.54 -3.05
C TYR A 214 -21.59 4.07 -2.99
N PRO A 215 -20.85 4.76 -2.18
CA PRO A 215 -19.86 4.28 -1.20
C PRO A 215 -20.51 3.84 0.13
N THR A 216 -21.81 4.13 0.33
CA THR A 216 -22.55 3.94 1.59
C THR A 216 -22.51 2.49 2.07
N ARG A 217 -22.48 1.55 1.13
CA ARG A 217 -22.37 0.12 1.40
C ARG A 217 -21.19 -0.26 2.28
N LEU A 218 -20.04 0.41 2.08
CA LEU A 218 -18.78 0.12 2.79
C LEU A 218 -18.41 1.17 3.83
N GLU A 219 -19.19 2.26 3.92
CA GLU A 219 -18.92 3.39 4.80
C GLU A 219 -19.97 3.50 5.91
N ALA A 220 -19.86 2.68 6.95
CA ALA A 220 -20.67 2.84 8.15
C ALA A 220 -20.08 3.92 9.09
N GLY A 221 -20.94 4.71 9.72
CA GLY A 221 -20.54 5.77 10.66
C GLY A 221 -20.15 7.09 9.99
N THR A 222 -19.79 8.08 10.81
CA THR A 222 -19.33 9.40 10.34
C THR A 222 -17.87 9.33 9.88
N ARG A 223 -17.61 9.78 8.66
CA ARG A 223 -16.25 9.78 8.09
C ARG A 223 -15.37 10.88 8.69
N ASN A 224 -14.05 10.67 8.64
CA ASN A 224 -13.04 11.67 9.01
C ASN A 224 -12.98 12.79 7.95
N GLY A 225 -13.96 13.68 7.94
CA GLY A 225 -14.06 14.76 6.95
C GLY A 225 -12.84 15.67 6.91
N HIS A 226 -12.25 15.99 8.07
CA HIS A 226 -11.06 16.83 8.17
C HIS A 226 -9.83 16.13 7.55
N GLY A 227 -9.63 14.85 7.86
CA GLY A 227 -8.56 14.07 7.26
C GLY A 227 -8.75 13.91 5.74
N ILE A 228 -9.99 13.68 5.27
CA ILE A 228 -10.30 13.57 3.84
C ILE A 228 -10.03 14.90 3.12
N ALA A 229 -10.33 16.06 3.74
CA ALA A 229 -9.97 17.35 3.17
C ALA A 229 -8.45 17.53 3.04
N GLY A 230 -7.68 17.08 4.04
CA GLY A 230 -6.22 17.08 3.97
C GLY A 230 -5.68 16.11 2.90
N LEU A 231 -6.33 14.96 2.72
CA LEU A 231 -5.98 14.02 1.65
C LEU A 231 -6.28 14.59 0.26
N LEU A 232 -7.39 15.33 0.09
CA LEU A 232 -7.67 16.04 -1.15
C LEU A 232 -6.56 17.04 -1.48
N ALA A 233 -6.18 17.88 -0.52
CA ALA A 233 -5.09 18.86 -0.72
C ALA A 233 -3.76 18.15 -1.09
N ALA A 234 -3.47 17.00 -0.50
CA ALA A 234 -2.28 16.22 -0.82
C ALA A 234 -2.33 15.64 -2.25
N VAL A 235 -3.48 15.13 -2.69
CA VAL A 235 -3.66 14.64 -4.08
C VAL A 235 -3.56 15.79 -5.09
N GLU A 236 -4.11 16.96 -4.75
CA GLU A 236 -3.96 18.18 -5.56
C GLU A 236 -2.50 18.61 -5.66
N PHE A 237 -1.75 18.58 -4.56
CA PHE A 237 -0.31 18.85 -4.55
C PHE A 237 0.47 17.87 -5.46
N ILE A 238 0.17 16.56 -5.39
CA ILE A 238 0.79 15.56 -6.27
C ILE A 238 0.48 15.86 -7.74
N ARG A 239 -0.75 16.25 -8.05
CA ARG A 239 -1.17 16.61 -9.41
C ARG A 239 -0.45 17.85 -9.92
N GLU A 240 -0.30 18.88 -9.08
CA GLU A 240 0.34 20.16 -9.43
C GLU A 240 1.87 20.01 -9.57
N THR A 241 2.50 19.27 -8.65
CA THR A 241 3.95 18.99 -8.70
C THR A 241 4.31 18.05 -9.83
N GLY A 242 3.42 17.11 -10.13
CA GLY A 242 3.63 16.02 -11.08
C GLY A 242 4.21 14.76 -10.43
N MET A 243 3.48 13.66 -10.54
CA MET A 243 3.89 12.35 -10.00
C MET A 243 5.28 11.92 -10.50
N ASP A 244 5.59 12.20 -11.77
CA ASP A 244 6.88 11.86 -12.39
C ASP A 244 8.03 12.64 -11.78
N ALA A 245 7.82 13.92 -11.43
CA ALA A 245 8.83 14.74 -10.77
C ALA A 245 9.10 14.22 -9.35
N ILE A 246 8.03 13.91 -8.58
CA ILE A 246 8.14 13.33 -7.24
C ILE A 246 8.90 12.01 -7.31
N ARG A 247 8.47 11.10 -8.18
CA ARG A 247 9.11 9.79 -8.35
C ARG A 247 10.58 9.90 -8.75
N THR A 248 10.90 10.77 -9.71
CA THR A 248 12.27 10.95 -10.18
C THR A 248 13.18 11.41 -9.05
N HIS A 249 12.73 12.36 -8.23
CA HIS A 249 13.48 12.84 -7.08
C HIS A 249 13.70 11.72 -6.04
N GLU A 250 12.64 11.06 -5.61
CA GLU A 250 12.72 10.00 -4.60
C GLU A 250 13.60 8.82 -5.06
N LEU A 251 13.49 8.43 -6.33
CA LEU A 251 14.32 7.36 -6.90
C LEU A 251 15.80 7.78 -7.03
N ALA A 252 16.07 9.05 -7.34
CA ALA A 252 17.44 9.56 -7.40
C ALA A 252 18.12 9.47 -6.01
N LEU A 253 17.43 9.88 -4.95
CA LEU A 253 17.94 9.78 -3.57
C LEU A 253 18.16 8.33 -3.15
N ALA A 254 17.19 7.45 -3.38
CA ALA A 254 17.32 6.03 -3.07
C ALA A 254 18.46 5.36 -3.85
N ARG A 255 18.64 5.72 -5.12
CA ARG A 255 19.74 5.23 -5.96
C ARG A 255 21.09 5.72 -5.48
N ARG A 256 21.23 7.03 -5.15
CA ARG A 256 22.43 7.63 -4.57
C ARG A 256 22.83 6.91 -3.28
N PHE A 257 21.89 6.68 -2.40
CA PHE A 257 22.14 5.94 -1.17
C PHE A 257 22.63 4.52 -1.44
N TYR A 258 21.91 3.76 -2.28
CA TYR A 258 22.29 2.40 -2.65
C TYR A 258 23.72 2.33 -3.22
N GLU A 259 24.04 3.21 -4.17
CA GLU A 259 25.39 3.25 -4.78
C GLU A 259 26.47 3.64 -3.77
N GLY A 260 26.11 4.46 -2.77
CA GLY A 260 27.02 4.87 -1.71
C GLY A 260 27.34 3.77 -0.70
N VAL A 261 26.47 2.76 -0.54
CA VAL A 261 26.63 1.74 0.53
C VAL A 261 26.82 0.31 0.02
N ARG A 262 26.47 -0.02 -1.22
CA ARG A 262 26.44 -1.41 -1.74
C ARG A 262 27.78 -2.12 -1.75
N ASP A 263 28.87 -1.37 -1.90
CA ASP A 263 30.24 -1.89 -2.03
C ASP A 263 31.03 -1.72 -0.71
N VAL A 264 30.38 -1.33 0.39
CA VAL A 264 30.98 -1.19 1.72
C VAL A 264 31.13 -2.57 2.36
N ASP A 265 32.35 -2.89 2.82
CA ASP A 265 32.60 -4.16 3.48
C ASP A 265 31.74 -4.33 4.72
N GLY A 266 31.13 -5.51 4.89
CA GLY A 266 30.19 -5.80 5.97
C GLY A 266 28.76 -5.31 5.74
N VAL A 267 28.49 -4.52 4.69
CA VAL A 267 27.10 -4.09 4.36
C VAL A 267 26.46 -5.07 3.38
N HIS A 268 25.29 -5.55 3.72
CA HIS A 268 24.46 -6.38 2.84
C HIS A 268 23.14 -5.69 2.51
N VAL A 269 22.92 -5.35 1.23
CA VAL A 269 21.71 -4.67 0.75
C VAL A 269 20.73 -5.69 0.16
N TYR A 270 19.46 -5.59 0.52
CA TYR A 270 18.39 -6.49 0.10
C TYR A 270 17.51 -5.88 -1.02
N GLY A 271 17.11 -6.71 -1.95
CA GLY A 271 16.25 -6.35 -3.08
C GLY A 271 16.95 -6.44 -4.42
N ASP A 272 16.17 -6.31 -5.50
CA ASP A 272 16.66 -6.26 -6.87
C ASP A 272 16.89 -4.81 -7.30
N PHE A 273 18.16 -4.43 -7.49
CA PHE A 273 18.55 -3.11 -7.96
C PHE A 273 18.92 -3.09 -9.45
N SER A 274 18.70 -4.18 -10.18
CA SER A 274 18.85 -4.20 -11.64
C SER A 274 17.77 -3.38 -12.33
N SER A 275 16.57 -3.29 -11.73
CA SER A 275 15.48 -2.41 -12.18
C SER A 275 15.66 -0.99 -11.65
N SER A 276 15.50 0.00 -12.54
CA SER A 276 15.41 1.42 -12.15
C SER A 276 14.05 1.78 -11.54
N MET A 277 13.01 0.96 -11.80
CA MET A 277 11.66 1.15 -11.28
C MET A 277 11.46 0.31 -10.02
N ARG A 278 11.52 0.98 -8.87
CA ARG A 278 11.36 0.37 -7.54
C ARG A 278 10.83 1.39 -6.55
N ALA A 279 10.21 0.96 -5.46
CA ALA A 279 9.84 1.88 -4.38
C ALA A 279 11.09 2.52 -3.78
N PRO A 280 11.03 3.80 -3.35
CA PRO A 280 12.18 4.56 -2.87
C PRO A 280 12.59 4.14 -1.44
N VAL A 281 12.86 2.85 -1.27
CA VAL A 281 13.34 2.26 -0.01
C VAL A 281 14.58 1.41 -0.26
N VAL A 282 15.50 1.41 0.69
CA VAL A 282 16.69 0.57 0.71
C VAL A 282 16.78 -0.12 2.06
N ALA A 283 16.72 -1.44 2.06
CA ALA A 283 16.89 -2.27 3.24
C ALA A 283 18.28 -2.89 3.23
N LEU A 284 18.96 -2.85 4.37
CA LEU A 284 20.29 -3.39 4.53
C LEU A 284 20.51 -3.97 5.93
N ASN A 285 21.57 -4.74 6.09
CA ASN A 285 22.17 -5.10 7.37
C ASN A 285 23.69 -4.80 7.35
N ILE A 286 24.24 -4.57 8.52
CA ILE A 286 25.69 -4.41 8.71
C ILE A 286 26.17 -5.63 9.48
N ARG A 287 27.03 -6.43 8.86
CA ARG A 287 27.59 -7.68 9.43
C ARG A 287 26.47 -8.56 10.04
N ASN A 288 26.68 -9.09 11.22
CA ASN A 288 25.71 -9.92 11.94
C ASN A 288 24.99 -9.16 13.06
N GLU A 289 25.11 -7.81 13.09
CA GLU A 289 24.47 -7.00 14.12
C GLU A 289 22.93 -7.02 13.97
N GLU A 290 22.25 -7.05 15.09
CA GLU A 290 20.78 -6.91 15.10
C GLU A 290 20.38 -5.55 14.54
N SER A 291 19.36 -5.56 13.68
CA SER A 291 18.91 -4.33 13.00
C SER A 291 18.44 -3.23 13.97
N SER A 292 18.00 -3.58 15.18
CA SER A 292 17.66 -2.62 16.24
C SER A 292 18.87 -1.85 16.75
N ILE A 293 20.00 -2.51 16.94
CA ILE A 293 21.25 -1.88 17.42
C ILE A 293 21.74 -0.84 16.41
N ILE A 294 21.74 -1.20 15.13
CA ILE A 294 22.11 -0.27 14.05
C ILE A 294 21.14 0.92 13.97
N ALA A 295 19.85 0.68 14.13
CA ALA A 295 18.86 1.76 14.09
C ALA A 295 18.98 2.72 15.30
N ASP A 296 19.28 2.19 16.48
CA ASP A 296 19.52 2.98 17.68
C ASP A 296 20.77 3.83 17.53
N ALA A 297 21.90 3.26 17.04
CA ALA A 297 23.13 4.02 16.76
C ALA A 297 22.89 5.13 15.72
N LEU A 298 22.15 4.84 14.64
CA LEU A 298 21.80 5.86 13.62
C LEU A 298 20.98 7.00 14.23
N ALA A 299 20.07 6.69 15.14
CA ALA A 299 19.21 7.70 15.80
C ALA A 299 19.98 8.54 16.83
N GLU A 300 20.81 7.90 17.70
CA GLU A 300 21.48 8.53 18.82
C GLU A 300 22.73 9.32 18.40
N ASP A 301 23.57 8.72 17.54
CA ASP A 301 24.85 9.31 17.17
C ASP A 301 24.78 10.20 15.93
N TYR A 302 23.84 9.93 15.01
CA TYR A 302 23.74 10.62 13.72
C TYR A 302 22.44 11.38 13.50
N ALA A 303 21.48 11.29 14.42
CA ALA A 303 20.13 11.88 14.30
C ALA A 303 19.38 11.41 13.03
N ILE A 304 19.62 10.19 12.57
CA ILE A 304 19.01 9.59 11.37
C ILE A 304 17.91 8.62 11.80
N ALA A 305 16.65 8.95 11.47
CA ALA A 305 15.50 8.12 11.75
C ALA A 305 15.31 7.04 10.67
N VAL A 306 15.45 5.79 11.04
CA VAL A 306 15.22 4.61 10.20
C VAL A 306 14.20 3.67 10.84
N ARG A 307 13.81 2.63 10.13
CA ARG A 307 13.02 1.55 10.72
C ARG A 307 13.83 0.26 10.75
N ALA A 308 13.88 -0.39 11.93
CA ALA A 308 14.47 -1.71 12.10
C ALA A 308 13.41 -2.83 12.21
N GLY A 309 13.85 -4.07 12.14
CA GLY A 309 13.11 -5.28 12.48
C GLY A 309 12.40 -5.94 11.30
N ALA A 310 11.25 -6.55 11.55
CA ALA A 310 10.57 -7.41 10.60
C ALA A 310 9.62 -6.69 9.63
N HIS A 311 9.47 -5.37 9.69
CA HIS A 311 8.68 -4.53 8.76
C HIS A 311 7.26 -5.01 8.45
N CYS A 312 6.67 -5.88 9.28
CA CYS A 312 5.40 -6.56 9.02
C CYS A 312 5.39 -7.37 7.70
N ALA A 313 6.55 -7.86 7.24
CA ALA A 313 6.74 -8.63 6.02
C ALA A 313 7.36 -10.03 6.31
N PRO A 314 6.71 -10.89 7.13
CA PRO A 314 7.33 -12.10 7.65
C PRO A 314 7.71 -13.11 6.58
N ARG A 315 6.96 -13.17 5.46
CA ARG A 315 7.26 -14.09 4.36
C ARG A 315 8.50 -13.63 3.58
N MET A 316 8.63 -12.32 3.37
CA MET A 316 9.82 -11.74 2.73
C MET A 316 11.08 -11.97 3.58
N HIS A 317 11.01 -11.78 4.90
CA HIS A 317 12.14 -12.10 5.79
C HIS A 317 12.56 -13.57 5.73
N LYS A 318 11.59 -14.51 5.56
CA LYS A 318 11.91 -15.92 5.32
C LYS A 318 12.64 -16.14 3.99
N ALA A 319 12.18 -15.48 2.91
CA ALA A 319 12.82 -15.58 1.59
C ALA A 319 14.25 -15.01 1.58
N LEU A 320 14.45 -13.88 2.28
CA LEU A 320 15.76 -13.23 2.40
C LEU A 320 16.70 -13.91 3.41
N GLY A 321 16.18 -14.74 4.33
CA GLY A 321 16.97 -15.37 5.40
C GLY A 321 17.27 -14.42 6.58
N THR A 322 16.46 -13.40 6.81
CA THR A 322 16.65 -12.33 7.81
C THR A 322 15.66 -12.38 8.96
N VAL A 323 15.09 -13.56 9.26
CA VAL A 323 14.04 -13.69 10.29
C VAL A 323 14.53 -13.28 11.66
N GLU A 324 15.75 -13.71 12.03
CA GLU A 324 16.35 -13.45 13.36
C GLU A 324 16.94 -12.02 13.45
N GLN A 325 17.67 -11.61 12.43
CA GLN A 325 18.39 -10.33 12.41
C GLN A 325 17.47 -9.13 12.13
N GLY A 326 16.36 -9.34 11.39
CA GLY A 326 15.60 -8.25 10.81
C GLY A 326 16.33 -7.56 9.67
N ALA A 327 15.97 -6.31 9.41
CA ALA A 327 16.68 -5.42 8.49
C ALA A 327 16.53 -3.96 8.92
N VAL A 328 17.49 -3.12 8.59
CA VAL A 328 17.39 -1.66 8.70
C VAL A 328 16.89 -1.12 7.37
N ARG A 329 15.80 -0.35 7.36
CA ARG A 329 15.22 0.22 6.15
C ARG A 329 15.29 1.74 6.16
N PHE A 330 15.95 2.28 5.16
CA PHE A 330 15.93 3.69 4.78
C PHE A 330 14.77 3.91 3.79
N SER A 331 14.03 5.00 3.99
CA SER A 331 12.90 5.36 3.12
C SER A 331 13.07 6.81 2.71
N PHE A 332 13.02 7.07 1.40
CA PHE A 332 13.22 8.39 0.82
C PHE A 332 11.88 8.95 0.37
N GLY A 333 11.61 10.18 0.74
CA GLY A 333 10.39 10.88 0.37
C GLY A 333 10.71 12.20 -0.33
N TYR A 334 9.69 12.85 -0.87
CA TYR A 334 9.80 14.08 -1.65
C TYR A 334 10.54 15.22 -0.93
N TYR A 335 10.47 15.29 0.39
CA TYR A 335 11.09 16.37 1.17
C TYR A 335 12.52 16.06 1.63
N ASN A 336 13.04 14.86 1.37
CA ASN A 336 14.44 14.55 1.66
C ASN A 336 15.38 15.22 0.65
N THR A 337 16.62 15.47 1.08
CA THR A 337 17.65 16.14 0.28
C THR A 337 18.81 15.21 -0.04
N GLU A 338 19.68 15.63 -0.97
CA GLU A 338 20.92 14.95 -1.28
C GLU A 338 21.90 14.98 -0.09
N GLU A 339 21.94 16.08 0.63
CA GLU A 339 22.80 16.26 1.81
C GLU A 339 22.41 15.29 2.94
N GLU A 340 21.11 15.11 3.20
CA GLU A 340 20.59 14.13 4.14
C GLU A 340 20.97 12.70 3.71
N THR A 341 20.89 12.43 2.41
CA THR A 341 21.27 11.14 1.83
C THR A 341 22.76 10.88 1.99
N ASP A 342 23.61 11.89 1.74
CA ASP A 342 25.07 11.78 1.90
C ASP A 342 25.46 11.58 3.38
N ALA A 343 24.77 12.25 4.30
CA ALA A 343 24.96 12.04 5.73
C ALA A 343 24.62 10.59 6.13
N ALA A 344 23.53 10.04 5.58
CA ALA A 344 23.16 8.66 5.82
C ALA A 344 24.18 7.64 5.25
N ILE A 345 24.73 7.93 4.08
CA ILE A 345 25.82 7.11 3.49
C ILE A 345 27.06 7.13 4.40
N ALA A 346 27.47 8.31 4.88
CA ALA A 346 28.63 8.44 5.75
C ALA A 346 28.43 7.68 7.07
N ALA A 347 27.24 7.79 7.70
CA ALA A 347 26.93 7.08 8.93
C ALA A 347 26.97 5.55 8.74
N VAL A 348 26.39 5.02 7.65
CA VAL A 348 26.44 3.56 7.37
C VAL A 348 27.88 3.08 7.16
N ARG A 349 28.73 3.86 6.49
CA ARG A 349 30.14 3.52 6.29
C ARG A 349 30.90 3.48 7.60
N GLU A 350 30.72 4.49 8.45
CA GLU A 350 31.38 4.55 9.76
C GLU A 350 30.93 3.40 10.67
N LEU A 351 29.63 3.08 10.72
CA LEU A 351 29.13 1.93 11.48
C LEU A 351 29.62 0.59 10.94
N ALA A 352 29.90 0.48 9.65
CA ALA A 352 30.45 -0.75 9.06
C ALA A 352 31.94 -0.93 9.35
N GLU A 353 32.69 0.11 9.70
CA GLU A 353 34.11 0.05 10.09
C GLU A 353 34.30 -0.33 11.56
N GLN A 354 33.32 -0.16 12.41
CA GLN A 354 33.32 -0.54 13.83
C GLN A 354 33.11 -2.06 14.01
#